data_8ecc4808e9c6a47d40b4e06d361783ce
#
_entry.id   8ecc4808e9c6a47d40b4e06d361783ce
#
_cell.length_a   1.000
_cell.length_b   1.000
_cell.length_c   1.000
_cell.angle_alpha   90.00
_cell.angle_beta   90.00
_cell.angle_gamma   90.00
#
_symmetry.space_group_name_H-M   'P 1'
#
loop_
_entity.id
_entity.type
_entity.pdbx_description
1 polymer ?
#
loop_
_entity_poly.entity_id
_entity_poly.type
_entity_poly.pdbx_seq_one_letter_code
_entity_poly.pdbx_strand_id
1 'polypeptide(L)'
;MSREKKIFRLLIVTTICILPVVFMKYNMDTDTWFILNLGRYTLHNGFVSTDPFTMHEGLSYVFQQWLTGIYFWLIYSSIGEWGLYIAIVFESILLLLLFYKLCMYLTDNFLVSAICTFGYSIFASVYMCTR
;
A
#
# COMPACT_ATOMS: atom_id res chain seq x y z
N MET A 1 22.17 -13.83 -22.44
CA MET A 1 22.33 -12.79 -21.40
C MET A 1 23.50 -13.20 -20.52
N SER A 2 24.55 -12.37 -20.37
CA SER A 2 25.75 -12.70 -19.59
C SER A 2 25.40 -12.87 -18.10
N ARG A 3 26.21 -13.67 -17.38
CA ARG A 3 26.05 -13.92 -15.94
C ARG A 3 26.02 -12.61 -15.13
N GLU A 4 26.83 -11.65 -15.51
CA GLU A 4 26.90 -10.32 -14.88
C GLU A 4 25.59 -9.55 -14.98
N LYS A 5 24.93 -9.54 -16.15
CA LYS A 5 23.64 -8.89 -16.34
C LYS A 5 22.53 -9.51 -15.48
N LYS A 6 22.60 -10.85 -15.24
CA LYS A 6 21.65 -11.53 -14.34
C LYS A 6 21.86 -11.10 -12.90
N ILE A 7 23.11 -11.06 -12.43
CA ILE A 7 23.47 -10.66 -11.07
C ILE A 7 23.03 -9.20 -10.83
N PHE A 8 23.32 -8.32 -11.77
CA PHE A 8 22.97 -6.90 -11.64
C PHE A 8 21.44 -6.68 -11.59
N ARG A 9 20.67 -7.38 -12.42
CA ARG A 9 19.21 -7.35 -12.35
C ARG A 9 18.70 -7.86 -11.01
N LEU A 10 19.26 -8.93 -10.49
CA LEU A 10 18.89 -9.46 -9.18
C LEU A 10 19.14 -8.43 -8.07
N LEU A 11 20.29 -7.76 -8.09
CA LEU A 11 20.61 -6.70 -7.12
C LEU A 11 19.58 -5.56 -7.17
N ILE A 12 19.21 -5.10 -8.38
CA ILE A 12 18.18 -4.06 -8.54
C ILE A 12 16.85 -4.50 -7.95
N VAL A 13 16.38 -5.70 -8.29
CA VAL A 13 15.09 -6.22 -7.76
C VAL A 13 15.15 -6.34 -6.24
N THR A 14 16.25 -6.83 -5.68
CA THR A 14 16.43 -6.92 -4.23
C THR A 14 16.39 -5.54 -3.58
N THR A 15 17.06 -4.55 -4.16
CA THR A 15 17.02 -3.17 -3.66
C THR A 15 15.60 -2.61 -3.68
N ILE A 16 14.85 -2.81 -4.78
CA ILE A 16 13.45 -2.37 -4.89
C ILE A 16 12.59 -3.00 -3.79
N CYS A 17 12.79 -4.28 -3.46
CA CYS A 17 12.05 -4.96 -2.40
C CYS A 17 12.40 -4.45 -1.00
N ILE A 18 13.62 -3.97 -0.78
CA ILE A 18 14.07 -3.44 0.51
C ILE A 18 13.56 -2.01 0.76
N LEU A 19 13.42 -1.21 -0.29
CA LEU A 19 13.05 0.21 -0.16
C LEU A 19 11.78 0.45 0.67
N PRO A 20 10.65 -0.23 0.46
CA PRO A 20 9.46 -0.03 1.28
C PRO A 20 9.71 -0.33 2.76
N VAL A 21 10.45 -1.39 3.07
CA VAL A 21 10.76 -1.76 4.45
C VAL A 21 11.56 -0.68 5.17
N VAL A 22 12.47 0.01 4.46
CA VAL A 22 13.32 1.06 5.04
C VAL A 22 12.58 2.38 5.17
N PHE A 23 11.75 2.73 4.19
CA PHE A 23 11.10 4.05 4.14
C PHE A 23 9.74 4.10 4.84
N MET A 24 9.05 2.96 4.98
CA MET A 24 7.76 2.94 5.65
C MET A 24 7.92 3.02 7.16
N LYS A 25 7.31 4.04 7.75
CA LYS A 25 7.23 4.17 9.21
C LYS A 25 6.07 3.31 9.73
N TYR A 26 6.32 2.55 10.78
CA TYR A 26 5.28 1.91 11.55
C TYR A 26 4.57 2.96 12.40
N ASN A 27 3.57 3.61 11.83
CA ASN A 27 2.70 4.54 12.55
C ASN A 27 1.30 4.49 11.92
N MET A 28 0.29 4.24 12.73
CA MET A 28 -1.11 4.27 12.26
C MET A 28 -1.70 5.63 12.54
N ASP A 29 -2.12 6.30 11.48
CA ASP A 29 -2.82 7.57 11.55
C ASP A 29 -4.30 7.38 11.93
N THR A 30 -4.92 8.46 12.37
CA THR A 30 -6.36 8.53 12.69
C THR A 30 -7.25 8.06 11.54
N ASP A 31 -6.87 8.36 10.30
CA ASP A 31 -7.60 7.95 9.11
C ASP A 31 -7.60 6.42 8.93
N THR A 32 -6.49 5.75 9.26
CA THR A 32 -6.40 4.28 9.24
C THR A 32 -7.38 3.67 10.23
N TRP A 33 -7.45 4.21 11.44
CA TRP A 33 -8.39 3.76 12.47
C TRP A 33 -9.85 3.99 12.07
N PHE A 34 -10.12 5.12 11.43
CA PHE A 34 -11.44 5.42 10.90
C PHE A 34 -11.85 4.41 9.82
N ILE A 35 -10.98 4.15 8.83
CA ILE A 35 -11.22 3.17 7.76
C ILE A 35 -11.44 1.77 8.33
N LEU A 36 -10.65 1.36 9.33
CA LEU A 36 -10.80 0.08 10.02
C LEU A 36 -12.17 -0.07 10.69
N ASN A 37 -12.58 0.94 11.48
CA ASN A 37 -13.86 0.92 12.17
C ASN A 37 -15.03 0.91 11.18
N LEU A 38 -14.93 1.64 10.10
CA LEU A 38 -15.93 1.68 9.06
C LEU A 38 -16.01 0.35 8.29
N GLY A 39 -14.86 -0.28 8.01
CA GLY A 39 -14.80 -1.63 7.43
C GLY A 39 -15.44 -2.67 8.34
N ARG A 40 -15.14 -2.63 9.64
CA ARG A 40 -15.79 -3.47 10.66
C ARG A 40 -17.30 -3.27 10.67
N TYR A 41 -17.74 -2.03 10.70
CA TYR A 41 -19.15 -1.69 10.72
C TYR A 41 -19.87 -2.19 9.46
N THR A 42 -19.28 -1.96 8.30
CA THR A 42 -19.83 -2.39 6.99
C THR A 42 -19.94 -3.92 6.91
N LEU A 43 -18.98 -4.65 7.44
CA LEU A 43 -18.99 -6.11 7.45
C LEU A 43 -20.16 -6.68 8.29
N HIS A 44 -20.50 -6.02 9.39
CA HIS A 44 -21.55 -6.50 10.31
C HIS A 44 -22.95 -5.97 9.96
N ASN A 45 -23.04 -4.75 9.42
CA ASN A 45 -24.32 -4.06 9.23
C ASN A 45 -24.67 -3.81 7.75
N GLY A 46 -23.76 -4.15 6.83
CA GLY A 46 -23.93 -3.86 5.40
C GLY A 46 -23.52 -2.43 5.03
N PHE A 47 -23.84 -2.04 3.78
CA PHE A 47 -23.51 -0.72 3.27
C PHE A 47 -24.30 0.38 3.98
N VAL A 48 -23.57 1.42 4.38
CA VAL A 48 -24.11 2.54 5.16
C VAL A 48 -24.39 3.72 4.22
N SER A 49 -25.59 4.26 4.31
CA SER A 49 -25.97 5.49 3.62
C SER A 49 -25.88 6.75 4.50
N THR A 50 -25.72 6.56 5.81
CA THR A 50 -25.57 7.61 6.81
C THR A 50 -24.31 7.36 7.63
N ASP A 51 -23.65 8.42 8.07
CA ASP A 51 -22.43 8.30 8.88
C ASP A 51 -22.77 7.73 10.28
N PRO A 52 -22.28 6.52 10.62
CA PRO A 52 -22.59 5.87 11.89
C PRO A 52 -21.77 6.42 13.06
N PHE A 53 -20.77 7.27 12.82
CA PHE A 53 -19.84 7.77 13.84
C PHE A 53 -20.01 9.25 14.13
N THR A 54 -20.90 9.94 13.41
CA THR A 54 -21.20 11.36 13.67
C THR A 54 -22.24 11.50 14.78
N MET A 55 -22.15 12.61 15.53
CA MET A 55 -23.17 13.00 16.51
C MET A 55 -24.42 13.61 15.82
N HIS A 56 -24.36 13.88 14.54
CA HIS A 56 -25.45 14.46 13.76
C HIS A 56 -26.28 13.36 13.10
N GLU A 57 -27.57 13.29 13.39
CA GLU A 57 -28.47 12.34 12.76
C GLU A 57 -28.76 12.69 11.29
N GLY A 58 -28.73 11.68 10.42
CA GLY A 58 -29.19 11.79 9.04
C GLY A 58 -28.22 12.39 8.04
N LEU A 59 -26.96 12.64 8.40
CA LEU A 59 -25.94 13.04 7.43
C LEU A 59 -25.69 11.92 6.42
N SER A 60 -25.91 12.22 5.13
CA SER A 60 -25.62 11.28 4.05
C SER A 60 -24.11 11.04 3.97
N TYR A 61 -23.73 9.78 3.94
CA TYR A 61 -22.34 9.35 3.86
C TYR A 61 -22.15 8.32 2.75
N VAL A 62 -21.11 8.51 1.94
CA VAL A 62 -20.71 7.53 0.92
C VAL A 62 -19.34 6.97 1.30
N PHE A 63 -19.31 5.73 1.72
CA PHE A 63 -18.06 5.05 2.04
C PHE A 63 -17.34 4.62 0.76
N GLN A 64 -16.50 5.49 0.22
CA GLN A 64 -15.76 5.25 -1.02
C GLN A 64 -14.74 4.11 -0.89
N GLN A 65 -14.14 3.93 0.29
CA GLN A 65 -13.07 2.97 0.56
C GLN A 65 -13.58 1.71 1.28
N TRP A 66 -14.83 1.32 1.07
CA TRP A 66 -15.47 0.20 1.77
C TRP A 66 -14.69 -1.11 1.63
N LEU A 67 -14.19 -1.42 0.43
CA LEU A 67 -13.44 -2.66 0.17
C LEU A 67 -12.09 -2.65 0.91
N THR A 68 -11.37 -1.53 0.90
CA THR A 68 -10.13 -1.36 1.65
C THR A 68 -10.38 -1.46 3.15
N GLY A 69 -11.47 -0.89 3.64
CA GLY A 69 -11.85 -0.98 5.05
C GLY A 69 -12.12 -2.43 5.48
N ILE A 70 -12.91 -3.18 4.72
CA ILE A 70 -13.17 -4.60 4.99
C ILE A 70 -11.87 -5.41 4.94
N TYR A 71 -11.05 -5.21 3.91
CA TYR A 71 -9.75 -5.87 3.76
C TYR A 71 -8.83 -5.60 4.94
N PHE A 72 -8.68 -4.35 5.34
CA PHE A 72 -7.87 -3.96 6.49
C PHE A 72 -8.42 -4.54 7.80
N TRP A 73 -9.74 -4.51 7.98
CA TRP A 73 -10.35 -5.10 9.15
C TRP A 73 -10.11 -6.60 9.26
N LEU A 74 -10.20 -7.34 8.17
CA LEU A 74 -9.94 -8.79 8.15
C LEU A 74 -8.50 -9.11 8.55
N ILE A 75 -7.53 -8.33 8.05
CA ILE A 75 -6.12 -8.50 8.43
C ILE A 75 -5.90 -8.12 9.89
N TYR A 76 -6.44 -6.98 10.31
CA TYR A 76 -6.30 -6.48 11.67
C TYR A 76 -6.91 -7.44 12.70
N SER A 77 -8.09 -7.97 12.44
CA SER A 77 -8.77 -8.92 13.32
C SER A 77 -8.03 -10.26 13.45
N SER A 78 -7.22 -10.64 12.46
CA SER A 78 -6.47 -11.90 12.43
C SER A 78 -5.07 -11.79 13.02
N ILE A 79 -4.34 -10.71 12.72
CA ILE A 79 -2.90 -10.57 13.02
C ILE A 79 -2.61 -9.29 13.83
N GLY A 80 -3.56 -8.38 13.93
CA GLY A 80 -3.39 -7.08 14.58
C GLY A 80 -2.65 -6.05 13.72
N GLU A 81 -2.08 -5.04 14.37
CA GLU A 81 -1.39 -3.92 13.70
C GLU A 81 -0.21 -4.38 12.83
N TRP A 82 0.54 -5.37 13.28
CA TRP A 82 1.65 -5.92 12.50
C TRP A 82 1.19 -6.54 11.19
N GLY A 83 0.00 -7.15 11.17
CA GLY A 83 -0.59 -7.69 9.95
C GLY A 83 -0.85 -6.59 8.92
N LEU A 84 -1.39 -5.45 9.34
CA LEU A 84 -1.60 -4.30 8.46
C LEU A 84 -0.28 -3.75 7.91
N TYR A 85 0.72 -3.59 8.78
CA TYR A 85 2.03 -3.11 8.34
C TYR A 85 2.64 -4.03 7.27
N ILE A 86 2.62 -5.34 7.50
CA ILE A 86 3.13 -6.35 6.56
C ILE A 86 2.34 -6.30 5.24
N ALA A 87 1.03 -6.17 5.29
CA ALA A 87 0.19 -6.08 4.08
C ALA A 87 0.53 -4.84 3.25
N ILE A 88 0.65 -3.66 3.88
CA ILE A 88 1.00 -2.41 3.21
C ILE A 88 2.40 -2.47 2.61
N VAL A 89 3.37 -3.03 3.33
CA VAL A 89 4.74 -3.25 2.81
C VAL A 89 4.71 -4.18 1.60
N PHE A 90 3.96 -5.27 1.67
CA PHE A 90 3.81 -6.21 0.56
C PHE A 90 3.18 -5.56 -0.68
N GLU A 91 2.10 -4.81 -0.51
CA GLU A 91 1.45 -4.06 -1.60
C GLU A 91 2.40 -3.03 -2.22
N SER A 92 3.19 -2.35 -1.40
CA SER A 92 4.19 -1.39 -1.87
C SER A 92 5.30 -2.05 -2.68
N ILE A 93 5.79 -3.20 -2.25
CA ILE A 93 6.75 -4.01 -3.01
C ILE A 93 6.14 -4.42 -4.35
N LEU A 94 4.91 -4.92 -4.35
CA LEU A 94 4.22 -5.33 -5.58
C LEU A 94 4.08 -4.16 -6.55
N LEU A 95 3.67 -2.99 -6.06
CA LEU A 95 3.53 -1.78 -6.86
C LEU A 95 4.86 -1.35 -7.49
N LEU A 96 5.95 -1.34 -6.72
CA LEU A 96 7.27 -0.98 -7.24
C LEU A 96 7.78 -1.99 -8.27
N LEU A 97 7.54 -3.28 -8.09
CA LEU A 97 7.90 -4.30 -9.06
C LEU A 97 7.09 -4.19 -10.35
N LEU A 98 5.80 -3.87 -10.27
CA LEU A 98 4.96 -3.60 -11.43
C LEU A 98 5.43 -2.34 -12.17
N PHE A 99 5.74 -1.28 -11.44
CA PHE A 99 6.27 -0.05 -12.03
C PHE A 99 7.63 -0.29 -12.71
N TYR A 100 8.53 -1.03 -12.08
CA TYR A 100 9.80 -1.44 -12.70
C TYR A 100 9.60 -2.22 -14.01
N LYS A 101 8.67 -3.19 -14.00
CA LYS A 101 8.32 -3.94 -15.22
C LYS A 101 7.76 -3.04 -16.32
N LEU A 102 6.91 -2.09 -15.96
CA LEU A 102 6.37 -1.10 -16.89
C LEU A 102 7.49 -0.25 -17.52
N CYS A 103 8.38 0.28 -16.69
CA CYS A 103 9.54 1.02 -17.17
C CYS A 103 10.44 0.18 -18.09
N MET A 104 10.67 -1.09 -17.73
CA MET A 104 11.40 -2.03 -18.57
C MET A 104 10.74 -2.26 -19.92
N TYR A 105 9.42 -2.37 -19.94
CA TYR A 105 8.66 -2.55 -21.18
C TYR A 105 8.76 -1.31 -22.09
N LEU A 106 8.76 -0.11 -21.50
CA LEU A 106 8.78 1.14 -22.26
C LEU A 106 10.18 1.53 -22.75
N THR A 107 11.24 1.22 -21.99
CA THR A 107 12.60 1.73 -22.26
C THR A 107 13.55 0.66 -22.79
N ASP A 108 13.21 -0.61 -22.63
CA ASP A 108 14.09 -1.78 -22.87
C ASP A 108 15.49 -1.66 -22.23
N ASN A 109 15.62 -0.76 -21.25
CA ASN A 109 16.86 -0.47 -20.55
C ASN A 109 16.71 -0.63 -19.05
N PHE A 110 17.40 -1.65 -18.50
CA PHE A 110 17.28 -1.99 -17.08
C PHE A 110 17.80 -0.89 -16.13
N LEU A 111 18.79 -0.11 -16.55
CA LEU A 111 19.39 0.94 -15.73
C LEU A 111 18.46 2.16 -15.64
N VAL A 112 17.90 2.57 -16.77
CA VAL A 112 16.90 3.65 -16.82
C VAL A 112 15.66 3.25 -15.99
N SER A 113 15.19 2.02 -16.13
CA SER A 113 14.05 1.51 -15.37
C SER A 113 14.31 1.49 -13.87
N ALA A 114 15.54 1.13 -13.46
CA ALA A 114 15.95 1.16 -12.06
C ALA A 114 15.96 2.59 -11.50
N ILE A 115 16.53 3.55 -12.23
CA ILE A 115 16.58 4.96 -11.81
C ILE A 115 15.17 5.54 -11.68
N CYS A 116 14.30 5.28 -12.66
CA CYS A 116 12.91 5.72 -12.62
C CYS A 116 12.16 5.12 -11.42
N THR A 117 12.34 3.83 -11.16
CA THR A 117 11.68 3.15 -10.03
C THR A 117 12.21 3.66 -8.70
N PHE A 118 13.50 3.91 -8.59
CA PHE A 118 14.10 4.50 -7.39
C PHE A 118 13.58 5.91 -7.14
N GLY A 119 13.54 6.77 -8.16
CA GLY A 119 12.95 8.11 -8.07
C GLY A 119 11.47 8.06 -7.64
N TYR A 120 10.69 7.16 -8.25
CA TYR A 120 9.30 6.94 -7.87
C TYR A 120 9.19 6.47 -6.40
N SER A 121 10.05 5.58 -5.93
CA SER A 121 10.01 5.07 -4.55
C SER A 121 10.26 6.17 -3.52
N ILE A 122 11.18 7.10 -3.78
CA ILE A 122 11.43 8.27 -2.91
C ILE A 122 10.19 9.17 -2.87
N PHE A 123 9.61 9.47 -4.03
CA PHE A 123 8.42 10.29 -4.11
C PHE A 123 7.22 9.62 -3.44
N ALA A 124 7.01 8.34 -3.71
CA ALA A 124 5.93 7.56 -3.14
C ALA A 124 6.08 7.34 -1.63
N SER A 125 7.31 7.31 -1.08
CA SER A 125 7.54 7.13 0.36
C SER A 125 6.91 8.24 1.20
N VAL A 126 6.77 9.44 0.65
CA VAL A 126 6.08 10.57 1.31
C VAL A 126 4.57 10.29 1.44
N TYR A 127 3.99 9.52 0.52
CA TYR A 127 2.56 9.18 0.50
C TYR A 127 2.28 7.79 1.06
N MET A 128 3.27 6.89 1.03
CA MET A 128 3.18 5.55 1.61
C MET A 128 3.45 5.53 3.12
N CYS A 129 4.01 6.61 3.68
CA CYS A 129 3.93 6.82 5.12
C CYS A 129 2.45 7.00 5.46
N THR A 130 1.89 5.99 6.04
CA THR A 130 0.56 5.91 6.64
C THR A 130 -0.07 7.27 6.95
N ARG A 131 -0.79 7.78 5.98
CA ARG A 131 -1.82 8.79 6.17
C ARG A 131 -3.17 8.13 6.08
#